data_0859e546dfbef53b0ac60d3310bcfbe9
#
_entry.id   0859e546dfbef53b0ac60d3310bcfbe9
#
_cell.length_a   1.000
_cell.length_b   1.000
_cell.length_c   1.000
_cell.angle_alpha   90.00
_cell.angle_beta   90.00
_cell.angle_gamma   90.00
#
_symmetry.space_group_name_H-M   'P 1'
#
loop_
_entity.id
_entity.type
_entity.pdbx_description
1 polymer ?
#
loop_
_entity_poly.entity_id
_entity_poly.type
_entity_poly.pdbx_seq_one_letter_code
_entity_poly.pdbx_strand_id
1 'polypeptide(L)'
;MKVLVPVKRVVDYNVKVRVKSDGTGVDIANVKMSMNPFDEIAIEEATRLKEKGVVTEVIAVSCGVLQCQETLRTAMAIGADRAILVETNEELQPLAVAKLLKALVDKEQPQLVILGKQAIDDDCNQTGQMLAALLGWPQATFAFKVEVVDGKANVTREVDGGLETLSLTLPAIITTDLRLNEPRYVTLPNIVKAKKKQLDNFKPEDLGVDVKPRIKTLSVDEPPKRSAGIKVADVAALVDKLKNEAKVI
;
A
#
# COMPACT_ATOMS: atom_id res chain seq x y z
N MET A 1 -0.50 -4.84 -21.78
CA MET A 1 0.69 -4.76 -20.91
C MET A 1 0.47 -5.48 -19.59
N LYS A 2 1.54 -5.85 -18.90
CA LYS A 2 1.51 -6.54 -17.60
C LYS A 2 1.62 -5.52 -16.47
N VAL A 3 0.84 -5.69 -15.39
CA VAL A 3 0.89 -4.84 -14.19
C VAL A 3 1.18 -5.68 -12.96
N LEU A 4 2.09 -5.23 -12.12
CA LEU A 4 2.40 -5.81 -10.82
C LEU A 4 1.74 -4.96 -9.72
N VAL A 5 1.02 -5.61 -8.81
CA VAL A 5 0.31 -4.92 -7.71
C VAL A 5 0.72 -5.51 -6.37
N PRO A 6 1.66 -4.89 -5.67
CA PRO A 6 1.96 -5.24 -4.28
C PRO A 6 0.76 -4.99 -3.37
N VAL A 7 0.47 -5.96 -2.48
CA VAL A 7 -0.60 -5.86 -1.48
C VAL A 7 -0.07 -6.33 -0.11
N LYS A 8 -0.31 -5.56 0.93
CA LYS A 8 0.14 -5.85 2.28
C LYS A 8 -1.01 -6.37 3.14
N ARG A 9 -0.74 -7.42 3.93
CA ARG A 9 -1.62 -7.88 4.99
C ARG A 9 -1.38 -7.05 6.24
N VAL A 10 -2.39 -6.35 6.73
CA VAL A 10 -2.32 -5.45 7.89
C VAL A 10 -3.42 -5.76 8.89
N VAL A 11 -3.32 -5.23 10.10
CA VAL A 11 -4.43 -5.26 11.06
C VAL A 11 -5.62 -4.49 10.46
N ASP A 12 -6.83 -5.08 10.52
CA ASP A 12 -8.04 -4.44 10.01
C ASP A 12 -8.28 -3.10 10.73
N TYR A 13 -8.58 -2.05 9.97
CA TYR A 13 -8.74 -0.69 10.49
C TYR A 13 -9.86 -0.52 11.52
N ASN A 14 -10.79 -1.48 11.64
CA ASN A 14 -11.82 -1.49 12.67
C ASN A 14 -11.33 -2.09 14.00
N VAL A 15 -10.14 -2.72 14.02
CA VAL A 15 -9.57 -3.30 15.22
C VAL A 15 -8.93 -2.19 16.06
N LYS A 16 -9.31 -2.10 17.33
CA LYS A 16 -8.59 -1.27 18.29
C LYS A 16 -7.31 -2.00 18.69
N VAL A 17 -6.18 -1.54 18.15
CA VAL A 17 -4.85 -2.09 18.48
C VAL A 17 -4.48 -1.80 19.94
N ARG A 18 -3.66 -2.68 20.52
CA ARG A 18 -3.13 -2.55 21.88
C ARG A 18 -1.61 -2.73 21.84
N VAL A 19 -0.93 -2.08 22.73
CA VAL A 19 0.51 -2.29 22.94
C VAL A 19 0.70 -3.58 23.74
N LYS A 20 1.72 -4.37 23.40
CA LYS A 20 2.15 -5.53 24.21
C LYS A 20 2.53 -5.09 25.61
N SER A 21 2.35 -5.94 26.60
CA SER A 21 2.65 -5.64 28.00
C SER A 21 4.12 -5.29 28.26
N ASP A 22 5.02 -5.76 27.40
CA ASP A 22 6.46 -5.48 27.46
C ASP A 22 6.88 -4.24 26.66
N GLY A 23 5.94 -3.53 26.02
CA GLY A 23 6.22 -2.33 25.22
C GLY A 23 7.03 -2.58 23.94
N THR A 24 7.25 -3.84 23.53
CA THR A 24 8.12 -4.15 22.38
C THR A 24 7.42 -4.03 21.02
N GLY A 25 6.10 -3.82 20.99
CA GLY A 25 5.34 -3.71 19.76
C GLY A 25 3.83 -3.71 19.98
N VAL A 26 3.10 -3.78 18.88
CA VAL A 26 1.63 -3.91 18.88
C VAL A 26 1.26 -5.38 19.05
N ASP A 27 0.25 -5.66 19.88
CA ASP A 27 -0.31 -7.00 20.03
C ASP A 27 -1.22 -7.30 18.85
N ILE A 28 -0.75 -8.15 17.95
CA ILE A 28 -1.46 -8.62 16.76
C ILE A 28 -1.93 -10.08 16.88
N ALA A 29 -1.81 -10.68 18.08
CA ALA A 29 -2.26 -12.05 18.29
C ALA A 29 -3.80 -12.11 18.24
N ASN A 30 -4.34 -13.00 17.41
CA ASN A 30 -5.79 -13.25 17.27
C ASN A 30 -6.64 -12.03 16.89
N VAL A 31 -6.06 -11.03 16.25
CA VAL A 31 -6.81 -9.90 15.68
C VAL A 31 -7.18 -10.16 14.22
N LYS A 32 -8.28 -9.54 13.79
CA LYS A 32 -8.67 -9.58 12.38
C LYS A 32 -7.62 -8.87 11.53
N MET A 33 -7.18 -9.53 10.47
CA MET A 33 -6.27 -8.98 9.46
C MET A 33 -7.03 -8.77 8.16
N SER A 34 -6.61 -7.78 7.38
CA SER A 34 -7.19 -7.44 6.07
C SER A 34 -6.12 -7.01 5.08
N MET A 35 -6.51 -6.80 3.83
CA MET A 35 -5.68 -6.07 2.87
C MET A 35 -5.56 -4.61 3.29
N ASN A 36 -4.39 -4.01 3.10
CA ASN A 36 -4.20 -2.58 3.30
C ASN A 36 -5.16 -1.78 2.41
N PRO A 37 -5.94 -0.81 2.94
CA PRO A 37 -6.93 -0.07 2.16
C PRO A 37 -6.38 0.63 0.93
N PHE A 38 -5.16 1.16 1.00
CA PHE A 38 -4.52 1.80 -0.16
C PHE A 38 -4.17 0.78 -1.26
N ASP A 39 -3.89 -0.49 -0.89
CA ASP A 39 -3.61 -1.55 -1.84
C ASP A 39 -4.90 -2.09 -2.47
N GLU A 40 -6.04 -2.01 -1.77
CA GLU A 40 -7.37 -2.28 -2.36
C GLU A 40 -7.67 -1.31 -3.51
N ILE A 41 -7.31 -0.02 -3.36
CA ILE A 41 -7.40 0.97 -4.42
C ILE A 41 -6.48 0.60 -5.60
N ALA A 42 -5.26 0.13 -5.30
CA ALA A 42 -4.28 -0.23 -6.33
C ALA A 42 -4.76 -1.43 -7.17
N ILE A 43 -5.28 -2.48 -6.53
CA ILE A 43 -5.78 -3.66 -7.23
C ILE A 43 -7.06 -3.36 -8.03
N GLU A 44 -7.94 -2.49 -7.51
CA GLU A 44 -9.13 -2.01 -8.23
C GLU A 44 -8.72 -1.23 -9.48
N GLU A 45 -7.74 -0.32 -9.40
CA GLU A 45 -7.28 0.46 -10.55
C GLU A 45 -6.67 -0.43 -11.62
N ALA A 46 -5.81 -1.38 -11.24
CA ALA A 46 -5.24 -2.34 -12.17
C ALA A 46 -6.33 -3.17 -12.88
N THR A 47 -7.37 -3.55 -12.14
CA THR A 47 -8.53 -4.28 -12.68
C THR A 47 -9.33 -3.41 -13.67
N ARG A 48 -9.58 -2.14 -13.34
CA ARG A 48 -10.25 -1.19 -14.26
C ARG A 48 -9.46 -0.95 -15.54
N LEU A 49 -8.14 -0.82 -15.44
CA LEU A 49 -7.26 -0.70 -16.61
C LEU A 49 -7.32 -1.95 -17.48
N LYS A 50 -7.46 -3.13 -16.88
CA LYS A 50 -7.66 -4.39 -17.62
C LYS A 50 -9.03 -4.45 -18.31
N GLU A 51 -10.09 -4.05 -17.64
CA GLU A 51 -11.44 -3.97 -18.22
C GLU A 51 -11.51 -2.99 -19.41
N LYS A 52 -10.69 -1.93 -19.39
CA LYS A 52 -10.52 -0.99 -20.52
C LYS A 52 -9.64 -1.55 -21.66
N GLY A 53 -9.11 -2.77 -21.53
CA GLY A 53 -8.23 -3.39 -22.53
C GLY A 53 -6.79 -2.86 -22.56
N VAL A 54 -6.41 -1.99 -21.62
CA VAL A 54 -5.07 -1.43 -21.53
C VAL A 54 -4.09 -2.45 -20.91
N VAL A 55 -4.52 -3.16 -19.89
CA VAL A 55 -3.77 -4.19 -19.20
C VAL A 55 -4.22 -5.58 -19.67
N THR A 56 -3.28 -6.48 -19.91
CA THR A 56 -3.55 -7.87 -20.32
C THR A 56 -3.42 -8.84 -19.15
N GLU A 57 -2.55 -8.56 -18.19
CA GLU A 57 -2.31 -9.40 -17.01
C GLU A 57 -2.09 -8.54 -15.78
N VAL A 58 -2.79 -8.87 -14.68
CA VAL A 58 -2.62 -8.28 -13.35
C VAL A 58 -2.06 -9.33 -12.41
N ILE A 59 -0.88 -9.06 -11.83
CA ILE A 59 -0.16 -9.94 -10.90
C ILE A 59 -0.19 -9.31 -9.52
N ALA A 60 -0.87 -9.93 -8.55
CA ALA A 60 -0.80 -9.50 -7.16
C ALA A 60 0.44 -10.09 -6.47
N VAL A 61 1.11 -9.30 -5.64
CA VAL A 61 2.30 -9.75 -4.89
C VAL A 61 2.12 -9.42 -3.41
N SER A 62 2.49 -10.34 -2.53
CA SER A 62 2.61 -10.06 -1.10
C SER A 62 3.92 -10.64 -0.57
N CYS A 63 4.55 -9.91 0.36
CA CYS A 63 5.75 -10.36 1.04
C CYS A 63 5.46 -10.49 2.54
N GLY A 64 5.76 -11.63 3.13
CA GLY A 64 5.54 -11.88 4.56
C GLY A 64 5.17 -13.33 4.87
N VAL A 65 4.46 -13.52 5.98
CA VAL A 65 4.10 -14.86 6.47
C VAL A 65 3.14 -15.59 5.54
N LEU A 66 3.07 -16.92 5.69
CA LEU A 66 2.21 -17.79 4.86
C LEU A 66 0.76 -17.30 4.78
N GLN A 67 0.21 -16.72 5.87
CA GLN A 67 -1.16 -16.19 5.92
C GLN A 67 -1.41 -15.02 4.95
N CYS A 68 -0.38 -14.40 4.37
CA CYS A 68 -0.55 -13.41 3.30
C CYS A 68 -1.23 -13.99 2.05
N GLN A 69 -1.29 -15.33 1.92
CA GLN A 69 -2.08 -15.99 0.89
C GLN A 69 -3.57 -15.59 0.92
N GLU A 70 -4.14 -15.33 2.10
CA GLU A 70 -5.55 -14.91 2.23
C GLU A 70 -5.77 -13.55 1.55
N THR A 71 -4.85 -12.60 1.79
CA THR A 71 -4.84 -11.28 1.14
C THR A 71 -4.68 -11.41 -0.37
N LEU A 72 -3.78 -12.29 -0.84
CA LEU A 72 -3.61 -12.56 -2.26
C LEU A 72 -4.86 -13.20 -2.89
N ARG A 73 -5.54 -14.10 -2.18
CA ARG A 73 -6.83 -14.65 -2.66
C ARG A 73 -7.90 -13.57 -2.78
N THR A 74 -7.92 -12.60 -1.86
CA THR A 74 -8.80 -11.44 -1.95
C THR A 74 -8.45 -10.58 -3.18
N ALA A 75 -7.18 -10.27 -3.42
CA ALA A 75 -6.72 -9.54 -4.60
C ALA A 75 -7.14 -10.25 -5.91
N MET A 76 -7.01 -11.58 -5.95
CA MET A 76 -7.45 -12.38 -7.09
C MET A 76 -8.97 -12.43 -7.25
N ALA A 77 -9.73 -12.28 -6.17
CA ALA A 77 -11.19 -12.21 -6.21
C ALA A 77 -11.68 -10.83 -6.67
N ILE A 78 -10.92 -9.75 -6.42
CA ILE A 78 -11.16 -8.41 -6.98
C ILE A 78 -10.91 -8.43 -8.49
N GLY A 79 -9.77 -8.97 -8.96
CA GLY A 79 -9.51 -9.00 -10.40
C GLY A 79 -8.13 -9.49 -10.84
N ALA A 80 -7.16 -9.68 -9.94
CA ALA A 80 -5.86 -10.19 -10.31
C ALA A 80 -5.95 -11.58 -10.97
N ASP A 81 -5.11 -11.83 -11.98
CA ASP A 81 -5.09 -13.08 -12.73
C ASP A 81 -4.41 -14.20 -11.97
N ARG A 82 -3.29 -13.89 -11.36
CA ARG A 82 -2.50 -14.79 -10.52
C ARG A 82 -1.84 -14.00 -9.40
N ALA A 83 -1.18 -14.70 -8.51
CA ALA A 83 -0.50 -14.07 -7.39
C ALA A 83 0.86 -14.70 -7.12
N ILE A 84 1.71 -13.93 -6.46
CA ILE A 84 3.03 -14.34 -5.98
C ILE A 84 3.13 -14.03 -4.48
N LEU A 85 3.46 -15.02 -3.68
CA LEU A 85 3.86 -14.86 -2.29
C LEU A 85 5.37 -14.93 -2.20
N VAL A 86 6.00 -13.94 -1.57
CA VAL A 86 7.38 -14.08 -1.07
C VAL A 86 7.28 -14.38 0.42
N GLU A 87 7.41 -15.67 0.76
CA GLU A 87 7.18 -16.18 2.11
C GLU A 87 8.40 -15.99 2.99
N THR A 88 8.23 -15.29 4.10
CA THR A 88 9.23 -15.13 5.15
C THR A 88 8.57 -14.84 6.50
N ASN A 89 9.22 -15.26 7.59
CA ASN A 89 8.85 -14.92 8.96
C ASN A 89 9.65 -13.71 9.50
N GLU A 90 10.60 -13.19 8.72
CA GLU A 90 11.34 -11.98 9.10
C GLU A 90 10.42 -10.75 9.06
N GLU A 91 10.67 -9.82 9.98
CA GLU A 91 10.02 -8.51 9.96
C GLU A 91 10.54 -7.70 8.77
N LEU A 92 9.71 -7.51 7.76
CA LEU A 92 10.10 -6.80 6.55
C LEU A 92 9.97 -5.29 6.70
N GLN A 93 11.06 -4.60 6.43
CA GLN A 93 11.13 -3.13 6.36
C GLN A 93 10.98 -2.65 4.90
N PRO A 94 10.57 -1.38 4.65
CA PRO A 94 10.27 -0.88 3.30
C PRO A 94 11.37 -1.14 2.27
N LEU A 95 12.65 -0.96 2.63
CA LEU A 95 13.76 -1.21 1.71
C LEU A 95 13.92 -2.70 1.34
N ALA A 96 13.70 -3.60 2.30
CA ALA A 96 13.73 -5.04 2.03
C ALA A 96 12.61 -5.43 1.06
N VAL A 97 11.39 -4.91 1.29
CA VAL A 97 10.25 -5.12 0.38
C VAL A 97 10.54 -4.56 -1.00
N ALA A 98 11.09 -3.34 -1.10
CA ALA A 98 11.45 -2.74 -2.39
C ALA A 98 12.48 -3.59 -3.17
N LYS A 99 13.47 -4.20 -2.49
CA LYS A 99 14.43 -5.11 -3.12
C LYS A 99 13.77 -6.41 -3.61
N LEU A 100 12.87 -7.00 -2.81
CA LEU A 100 12.10 -8.18 -3.21
C LEU A 100 11.23 -7.88 -4.43
N LEU A 101 10.52 -6.74 -4.42
CA LEU A 101 9.72 -6.30 -5.54
C LEU A 101 10.57 -6.03 -6.78
N LYS A 102 11.77 -5.46 -6.63
CA LYS A 102 12.71 -5.28 -7.75
C LYS A 102 13.07 -6.62 -8.39
N ALA A 103 13.42 -7.62 -7.59
CA ALA A 103 13.75 -8.95 -8.11
C ALA A 103 12.56 -9.59 -8.86
N LEU A 104 11.33 -9.38 -8.39
CA LEU A 104 10.12 -9.82 -9.09
C LEU A 104 9.85 -9.01 -10.36
N VAL A 105 10.12 -7.70 -10.36
CA VAL A 105 10.04 -6.87 -11.57
C VAL A 105 11.03 -7.36 -12.62
N ASP A 106 12.26 -7.66 -12.22
CA ASP A 106 13.29 -8.22 -13.12
C ASP A 106 12.88 -9.59 -13.70
N LYS A 107 12.13 -10.40 -12.95
CA LYS A 107 11.62 -11.70 -13.38
C LYS A 107 10.37 -11.59 -14.27
N GLU A 108 9.40 -10.80 -13.85
CA GLU A 108 8.06 -10.72 -14.45
C GLU A 108 7.98 -9.72 -15.61
N GLN A 109 8.89 -8.74 -15.66
CA GLN A 109 8.96 -7.69 -16.69
C GLN A 109 7.63 -6.93 -16.88
N PRO A 110 7.00 -6.42 -15.81
CA PRO A 110 5.82 -5.59 -15.93
C PRO A 110 6.17 -4.23 -16.55
N GLN A 111 5.21 -3.59 -17.19
CA GLN A 111 5.34 -2.22 -17.70
C GLN A 111 4.84 -1.18 -16.69
N LEU A 112 4.12 -1.62 -15.66
CA LEU A 112 3.59 -0.75 -14.63
C LEU A 112 3.57 -1.48 -13.29
N VAL A 113 3.94 -0.78 -12.21
CA VAL A 113 3.71 -1.21 -10.84
C VAL A 113 2.76 -0.21 -10.19
N ILE A 114 1.64 -0.69 -9.65
CA ILE A 114 0.68 0.13 -8.92
C ILE A 114 0.59 -0.42 -7.50
N LEU A 115 0.82 0.41 -6.49
CA LEU A 115 0.78 0.02 -5.08
C LEU A 115 0.18 1.13 -4.23
N GLY A 116 -0.32 0.80 -3.04
CA GLY A 116 -0.76 1.79 -2.08
C GLY A 116 0.35 2.77 -1.72
N LYS A 117 0.01 4.05 -1.50
CA LYS A 117 1.00 5.06 -1.12
C LYS A 117 1.69 4.73 0.20
N GLN A 118 0.94 4.13 1.12
CA GLN A 118 1.41 3.76 2.46
C GLN A 118 0.63 2.55 2.97
N ALA A 119 1.12 1.91 4.03
CA ALA A 119 0.41 0.90 4.79
C ALA A 119 -0.08 1.50 6.11
N ILE A 120 -1.30 1.17 6.53
CA ILE A 120 -1.92 1.77 7.74
C ILE A 120 -1.32 1.28 9.06
N ASP A 121 -0.43 0.29 9.02
CA ASP A 121 0.24 -0.26 10.20
C ASP A 121 1.53 0.48 10.56
N ASP A 122 2.28 0.98 9.57
CA ASP A 122 3.57 1.64 9.78
C ASP A 122 3.64 3.08 9.23
N ASP A 123 2.73 3.46 8.35
CA ASP A 123 2.65 4.78 7.70
C ASP A 123 3.97 5.27 7.07
N CYS A 124 4.90 4.37 6.76
CA CYS A 124 6.23 4.76 6.27
C CYS A 124 6.21 5.49 4.93
N ASN A 125 5.29 5.16 4.03
CA ASN A 125 5.18 5.76 2.68
C ASN A 125 6.52 5.80 1.91
N GLN A 126 7.25 4.69 1.90
CA GLN A 126 8.62 4.63 1.35
C GLN A 126 8.81 3.57 0.26
N THR A 127 8.06 2.48 0.29
CA THR A 127 8.30 1.29 -0.55
C THR A 127 8.25 1.62 -2.05
N GLY A 128 7.24 2.34 -2.50
CA GLY A 128 7.08 2.69 -3.92
C GLY A 128 8.21 3.57 -4.44
N GLN A 129 8.58 4.60 -3.68
CA GLN A 129 9.66 5.52 -4.03
C GLN A 129 11.03 4.82 -4.03
N MET A 130 11.29 3.94 -3.05
CA MET A 130 12.51 3.13 -3.01
C MET A 130 12.57 2.17 -4.20
N LEU A 131 11.45 1.53 -4.56
CA LEU A 131 11.38 0.65 -5.72
C LEU A 131 11.69 1.42 -7.01
N ALA A 132 11.09 2.60 -7.20
CA ALA A 132 11.34 3.46 -8.35
C ALA A 132 12.83 3.82 -8.48
N ALA A 133 13.45 4.22 -7.37
CA ALA A 133 14.88 4.54 -7.33
C ALA A 133 15.76 3.32 -7.66
N LEU A 134 15.45 2.15 -7.12
CA LEU A 134 16.20 0.91 -7.37
C LEU A 134 16.09 0.44 -8.84
N LEU A 135 14.98 0.74 -9.51
CA LEU A 135 14.75 0.39 -10.92
C LEU A 135 15.21 1.50 -11.89
N GLY A 136 15.43 2.72 -11.39
CA GLY A 136 15.64 3.89 -12.24
C GLY A 136 14.40 4.26 -13.07
N TRP A 137 13.20 3.92 -12.59
CA TRP A 137 11.93 4.17 -13.25
C TRP A 137 11.30 5.49 -12.78
N PRO A 138 10.58 6.19 -13.67
CA PRO A 138 9.77 7.34 -13.27
C PRO A 138 8.67 6.92 -12.31
N GLN A 139 8.26 7.84 -11.44
CA GLN A 139 7.23 7.60 -10.45
C GLN A 139 6.23 8.75 -10.35
N ALA A 140 4.98 8.43 -10.04
CA ALA A 140 3.99 9.38 -9.58
C ALA A 140 3.35 8.87 -8.28
N THR A 141 3.38 9.72 -7.25
CA THR A 141 2.89 9.40 -5.91
C THR A 141 1.51 10.02 -5.65
N PHE A 142 0.71 9.40 -4.76
CA PHE A 142 -0.60 9.91 -4.32
C PHE A 142 -1.59 10.09 -5.48
N ALA A 143 -1.66 9.12 -6.39
CA ALA A 143 -2.49 9.22 -7.58
C ALA A 143 -3.98 9.39 -7.22
N PHE A 144 -4.57 10.42 -7.80
CA PHE A 144 -5.99 10.74 -7.76
C PHE A 144 -6.71 10.31 -9.05
N LYS A 145 -5.98 10.30 -10.18
CA LYS A 145 -6.47 9.83 -11.48
C LYS A 145 -5.32 9.21 -12.26
N VAL A 146 -5.58 8.10 -12.96
CA VAL A 146 -4.61 7.42 -13.82
C VAL A 146 -5.22 7.18 -15.20
N GLU A 147 -4.51 7.61 -16.24
CA GLU A 147 -4.84 7.34 -17.64
C GLU A 147 -3.59 6.84 -18.36
N VAL A 148 -3.71 5.73 -19.07
CA VAL A 148 -2.59 5.16 -19.84
C VAL A 148 -2.92 5.24 -21.32
N VAL A 149 -2.14 6.03 -22.06
CA VAL A 149 -2.34 6.28 -23.48
C VAL A 149 -0.96 6.41 -24.15
N ASP A 150 -0.80 5.80 -25.33
CA ASP A 150 0.38 5.92 -26.20
C ASP A 150 1.72 5.65 -25.48
N GLY A 151 1.75 4.60 -24.64
CA GLY A 151 2.98 4.21 -23.92
C GLY A 151 3.35 5.11 -22.76
N LYS A 152 2.45 6.02 -22.34
CA LYS A 152 2.62 6.91 -21.19
C LYS A 152 1.51 6.70 -20.16
N ALA A 153 1.86 6.90 -18.90
CA ALA A 153 0.90 7.00 -17.81
C ALA A 153 0.77 8.48 -17.41
N ASN A 154 -0.42 9.06 -17.64
CA ASN A 154 -0.77 10.40 -17.17
C ASN A 154 -1.43 10.26 -15.81
N VAL A 155 -0.78 10.78 -14.77
CA VAL A 155 -1.20 10.63 -13.37
C VAL A 155 -1.48 12.00 -12.80
N THR A 156 -2.73 12.25 -12.41
CA THR A 156 -3.11 13.43 -11.64
C THR A 156 -3.02 13.11 -10.16
N ARG A 157 -2.41 14.01 -9.38
CA ARG A 157 -2.23 13.89 -7.94
C ARG A 157 -2.64 15.19 -7.23
N GLU A 158 -3.08 15.11 -6.00
CA GLU A 158 -3.28 16.28 -5.16
C GLU A 158 -1.99 16.72 -4.49
N VAL A 159 -1.72 18.00 -4.55
CA VAL A 159 -0.65 18.71 -3.84
C VAL A 159 -1.24 19.89 -3.10
N ASP A 160 -0.48 20.51 -2.18
CA ASP A 160 -0.99 21.62 -1.35
C ASP A 160 -1.58 22.78 -2.15
N GLY A 161 -1.04 23.05 -3.35
CA GLY A 161 -1.51 24.10 -4.24
C GLY A 161 -2.67 23.71 -5.18
N GLY A 162 -3.15 22.46 -5.15
CA GLY A 162 -4.22 21.97 -6.05
C GLY A 162 -3.90 20.64 -6.72
N LEU A 163 -4.17 20.51 -8.01
CA LEU A 163 -3.91 19.29 -8.78
C LEU A 163 -2.70 19.46 -9.69
N GLU A 164 -1.84 18.46 -9.71
CA GLU A 164 -0.71 18.33 -10.61
C GLU A 164 -0.86 17.09 -11.48
N THR A 165 -0.60 17.19 -12.77
CA THR A 165 -0.60 16.04 -13.68
C THR A 165 0.80 15.77 -14.20
N LEU A 166 1.28 14.56 -13.96
CA LEU A 166 2.57 14.06 -14.42
C LEU A 166 2.36 13.11 -15.60
N SER A 167 3.19 13.20 -16.64
CA SER A 167 3.22 12.27 -17.76
C SER A 167 4.46 11.40 -17.67
N LEU A 168 4.29 10.13 -17.32
CA LEU A 168 5.37 9.18 -17.13
C LEU A 168 5.54 8.31 -18.38
N THR A 169 6.76 8.18 -18.87
CA THR A 169 7.07 7.14 -19.87
C THR A 169 7.12 5.77 -19.19
N LEU A 170 6.46 4.77 -19.76
CA LEU A 170 6.51 3.42 -19.27
C LEU A 170 7.87 2.74 -19.59
N PRO A 171 8.39 1.87 -18.68
CA PRO A 171 7.77 1.40 -17.46
C PRO A 171 7.80 2.43 -16.33
N ALA A 172 6.82 2.38 -15.40
CA ALA A 172 6.67 3.37 -14.33
C ALA A 172 6.12 2.78 -13.02
N ILE A 173 6.29 3.53 -11.93
CA ILE A 173 5.73 3.23 -10.61
C ILE A 173 4.65 4.27 -10.27
N ILE A 174 3.49 3.80 -9.81
CA ILE A 174 2.39 4.66 -9.34
C ILE A 174 2.03 4.25 -7.92
N THR A 175 1.95 5.21 -7.00
CA THR A 175 1.35 4.96 -5.69
C THR A 175 -0.03 5.59 -5.62
N THR A 176 -0.99 4.88 -5.00
CA THR A 176 -2.40 5.25 -5.01
C THR A 176 -2.85 5.94 -3.72
N ASP A 177 -3.65 6.99 -3.87
CA ASP A 177 -4.42 7.61 -2.79
C ASP A 177 -5.82 6.98 -2.69
N LEU A 178 -6.48 7.10 -1.54
CA LEU A 178 -7.84 6.56 -1.33
C LEU A 178 -8.90 7.18 -2.25
N ARG A 179 -8.64 8.35 -2.81
CA ARG A 179 -9.57 9.09 -3.68
C ARG A 179 -9.49 8.70 -5.16
N LEU A 180 -8.56 7.82 -5.54
CA LEU A 180 -8.40 7.37 -6.93
C LEU A 180 -9.63 6.64 -7.46
N ASN A 181 -10.19 5.77 -6.65
CA ASN A 181 -11.39 4.99 -6.98
C ASN A 181 -12.09 4.46 -5.73
N GLU A 182 -13.25 3.85 -5.91
CA GLU A 182 -13.95 3.06 -4.91
C GLU A 182 -13.81 1.59 -5.26
N PRO A 183 -13.19 0.77 -4.38
CA PRO A 183 -13.03 -0.66 -4.63
C PRO A 183 -14.35 -1.39 -4.73
N ARG A 184 -14.43 -2.34 -5.65
CA ARG A 184 -15.63 -3.18 -5.83
C ARG A 184 -15.83 -4.16 -4.68
N TYR A 185 -17.08 -4.46 -4.39
CA TYR A 185 -17.40 -5.57 -3.49
C TYR A 185 -17.06 -6.91 -4.14
N VAL A 186 -16.37 -7.76 -3.37
CA VAL A 186 -16.01 -9.11 -3.82
C VAL A 186 -17.24 -10.01 -3.70
N THR A 187 -17.63 -10.63 -4.82
CA THR A 187 -18.77 -11.56 -4.86
C THR A 187 -18.35 -12.99 -4.48
N LEU A 188 -19.26 -13.77 -3.91
CA LEU A 188 -19.01 -15.17 -3.57
C LEU A 188 -18.50 -16.02 -4.75
N PRO A 189 -19.05 -15.91 -5.97
CA PRO A 189 -18.52 -16.60 -7.15
C PRO A 189 -17.06 -16.24 -7.44
N ASN A 190 -16.67 -14.98 -7.25
CA ASN A 190 -15.28 -14.54 -7.47
C ASN A 190 -14.33 -15.09 -6.42
N ILE A 191 -14.77 -15.19 -5.16
CA ILE A 191 -14.00 -15.87 -4.09
C ILE A 191 -13.73 -17.32 -4.45
N VAL A 192 -14.75 -18.05 -4.93
CA VAL A 192 -14.59 -19.45 -5.33
C VAL A 192 -13.64 -19.59 -6.52
N LYS A 193 -13.75 -18.71 -7.52
CA LYS A 193 -12.83 -18.69 -8.68
C LYS A 193 -11.39 -18.38 -8.24
N ALA A 194 -11.20 -17.42 -7.33
CA ALA A 194 -9.90 -17.03 -6.83
C ALA A 194 -9.13 -18.18 -6.15
N LYS A 195 -9.84 -19.11 -5.47
CA LYS A 195 -9.22 -20.29 -4.86
C LYS A 195 -8.49 -21.20 -5.86
N LYS A 196 -8.92 -21.19 -7.13
CA LYS A 196 -8.36 -22.02 -8.23
C LYS A 196 -7.28 -21.30 -9.04
N LYS A 197 -7.12 -19.97 -8.88
CA LYS A 197 -6.11 -19.20 -9.60
C LYS A 197 -4.71 -19.56 -9.11
N GLN A 198 -3.72 -19.44 -10.01
CA GLN A 198 -2.32 -19.70 -9.71
C GLN A 198 -1.81 -18.78 -8.61
N LEU A 199 -1.08 -19.37 -7.66
CA LEU A 199 -0.35 -18.68 -6.61
C LEU A 199 1.03 -19.32 -6.52
N ASP A 200 2.05 -18.58 -6.92
CA ASP A 200 3.44 -19.00 -6.84
C ASP A 200 4.02 -18.61 -5.49
N ASN A 201 4.90 -19.43 -4.94
CA ASN A 201 5.56 -19.16 -3.67
C ASN A 201 7.08 -19.14 -3.88
N PHE A 202 7.72 -18.08 -3.41
CA PHE A 202 9.17 -17.90 -3.37
C PHE A 202 9.61 -17.58 -1.95
N LYS A 203 10.87 -17.85 -1.64
CA LYS A 203 11.54 -17.33 -0.46
C LYS A 203 12.47 -16.19 -0.86
N PRO A 204 12.87 -15.29 0.07
CA PRO A 204 13.85 -14.25 -0.21
C PRO A 204 15.15 -14.76 -0.82
N GLU A 205 15.60 -15.96 -0.38
CA GLU A 205 16.79 -16.62 -0.88
C GLU A 205 16.69 -17.03 -2.35
N ASP A 206 15.49 -17.45 -2.80
CA ASP A 206 15.23 -17.80 -4.21
C ASP A 206 15.35 -16.58 -5.13
N LEU A 207 15.19 -15.39 -4.55
CA LEU A 207 15.33 -14.10 -5.23
C LEU A 207 16.69 -13.42 -4.99
N GLY A 208 17.57 -14.05 -4.20
CA GLY A 208 18.89 -13.51 -3.87
C GLY A 208 18.87 -12.24 -3.05
N VAL A 209 17.84 -12.02 -2.23
CA VAL A 209 17.62 -10.78 -1.47
C VAL A 209 17.85 -10.99 0.02
N ASP A 210 18.74 -10.20 0.61
CA ASP A 210 18.88 -10.08 2.07
C ASP A 210 17.78 -9.18 2.62
N VAL A 211 16.95 -9.74 3.50
CA VAL A 211 15.79 -9.07 4.11
C VAL A 211 15.99 -8.74 5.58
N LYS A 212 17.19 -8.94 6.14
CA LYS A 212 17.45 -8.66 7.56
C LYS A 212 17.06 -7.24 7.94
N PRO A 213 16.33 -7.07 9.07
CA PRO A 213 15.97 -5.76 9.57
C PRO A 213 17.21 -4.89 9.85
N ARG A 214 17.16 -3.61 9.51
CA ARG A 214 18.23 -2.62 9.74
C ARG A 214 17.88 -1.61 10.83
N ILE A 215 16.59 -1.51 11.16
CA ILE A 215 16.05 -0.64 12.20
C ILE A 215 15.43 -1.54 13.26
N LYS A 216 15.64 -1.20 14.54
CA LYS A 216 15.06 -1.89 15.69
C LYS A 216 14.09 -0.94 16.39
N THR A 217 12.84 -1.36 16.57
CA THR A 217 11.88 -0.67 17.44
C THR A 217 12.36 -0.80 18.89
N LEU A 218 12.53 0.32 19.59
CA LEU A 218 13.00 0.35 20.98
C LEU A 218 11.83 0.26 21.96
N SER A 219 10.77 1.05 21.72
CA SER A 219 9.56 1.04 22.54
C SER A 219 8.36 1.46 21.73
N VAL A 220 7.18 1.00 22.15
CA VAL A 220 5.88 1.40 21.61
C VAL A 220 4.99 1.74 22.79
N ASP A 221 4.37 2.92 22.75
CA ASP A 221 3.48 3.43 23.80
C ASP A 221 2.12 3.82 23.20
N GLU A 222 1.08 3.78 24.02
CA GLU A 222 -0.22 4.33 23.59
C GLU A 222 -0.12 5.87 23.50
N PRO A 223 -0.79 6.50 22.52
CA PRO A 223 -0.82 7.94 22.45
C PRO A 223 -1.46 8.53 23.71
N PRO A 224 -0.99 9.71 24.19
CA PRO A 224 -1.55 10.35 25.37
C PRO A 224 -3.04 10.64 25.16
N LYS A 225 -3.84 10.45 26.22
CA LYS A 225 -5.26 10.76 26.18
C LYS A 225 -5.44 12.27 25.96
N ARG A 226 -6.19 12.61 24.91
CA ARG A 226 -6.54 14.01 24.65
C ARG A 226 -7.59 14.46 25.68
N SER A 227 -7.38 15.63 26.28
CA SER A 227 -8.42 16.30 27.08
C SER A 227 -9.49 16.91 26.17
N ALA A 228 -10.68 17.12 26.71
CA ALA A 228 -11.73 17.84 25.99
C ALA A 228 -11.26 19.28 25.68
N GLY A 229 -11.65 19.80 24.53
CA GLY A 229 -11.40 21.19 24.18
C GLY A 229 -12.22 22.17 25.06
N ILE A 230 -11.83 23.44 25.05
CA ILE A 230 -12.52 24.50 25.76
C ILE A 230 -13.45 25.22 24.78
N LYS A 231 -14.73 25.35 25.13
CA LYS A 231 -15.65 26.21 24.39
C LYS A 231 -15.41 27.68 24.76
N VAL A 232 -15.24 28.51 23.75
CA VAL A 232 -15.05 29.97 23.93
C VAL A 232 -16.32 30.74 23.57
N ALA A 233 -16.45 31.96 24.09
CA ALA A 233 -17.68 32.74 23.93
C ALA A 233 -17.87 33.25 22.49
N ASP A 234 -16.78 33.66 21.84
CA ASP A 234 -16.82 34.28 20.52
C ASP A 234 -15.49 34.05 19.74
N VAL A 235 -15.44 34.54 18.49
CA VAL A 235 -14.29 34.43 17.59
C VAL A 235 -13.07 35.20 18.14
N ALA A 236 -13.27 36.37 18.78
CA ALA A 236 -12.19 37.16 19.33
C ALA A 236 -11.48 36.40 20.45
N ALA A 237 -12.21 35.76 21.34
CA ALA A 237 -11.70 34.92 22.42
C ALA A 237 -10.98 33.68 21.84
N LEU A 238 -11.46 33.09 20.71
CA LEU A 238 -10.76 32.00 20.02
C LEU A 238 -9.41 32.45 19.47
N VAL A 239 -9.38 33.58 18.75
CA VAL A 239 -8.16 34.14 18.16
C VAL A 239 -7.14 34.47 19.24
N ASP A 240 -7.59 35.09 20.35
CA ASP A 240 -6.70 35.41 21.50
C ASP A 240 -6.05 34.16 22.07
N LYS A 241 -6.84 33.08 22.31
CA LYS A 241 -6.30 31.81 22.81
C LYS A 241 -5.35 31.12 21.84
N LEU A 242 -5.67 31.12 20.54
CA LEU A 242 -4.78 30.52 19.52
C LEU A 242 -3.45 31.29 19.42
N LYS A 243 -3.50 32.63 19.54
CA LYS A 243 -2.33 33.50 19.44
C LYS A 243 -1.47 33.50 20.70
N ASN A 244 -2.10 33.69 21.87
CA ASN A 244 -1.39 34.00 23.12
C ASN A 244 -1.18 32.77 24.01
N GLU A 245 -2.11 31.80 24.01
CA GLU A 245 -1.98 30.56 24.78
C GLU A 245 -1.37 29.42 23.96
N ALA A 246 -2.00 29.05 22.84
CA ALA A 246 -1.57 27.93 22.00
C ALA A 246 -0.37 28.28 21.07
N LYS A 247 -0.19 29.57 20.75
CA LYS A 247 0.89 30.10 19.90
C LYS A 247 0.99 29.40 18.53
N VAL A 248 -0.15 29.17 17.91
CA VAL A 248 -0.26 28.48 16.60
C VAL A 248 -0.60 29.42 15.44
N ILE A 249 -0.93 30.67 15.74
CA ILE A 249 -1.14 31.78 14.79
C ILE A 249 -0.46 33.06 15.28
#